data_70691e302e219cefe48a9250b755653a
#
_entry.id   70691e302e219cefe48a9250b755653a
#
_cell.length_a   1.000
_cell.length_b   1.000
_cell.length_c   1.000
_cell.angle_alpha   90.00
_cell.angle_beta   90.00
_cell.angle_gamma   90.00
#
_symmetry.space_group_name_H-M   'P 1'
#
loop_
_entity.id
_entity.type
_entity.pdbx_description
1 polymer ?
#
loop_
_entity_poly.entity_id
_entity_poly.type
_entity_poly.pdbx_seq_one_letter_code
_entity_poly.pdbx_strand_id
1 'polypeptide(L)'
;MHFPRKWFDRFAGAAVLATGAMSGIWLSLAQASQADWMRPEEFSTPGILELLPEAEKTAETHARFLEALFLEEEFGPDAALKSKQRVLSLDPGFTELAVDVAQHHLHRGDTPEAISVLKDAKKAAPKDPTPSLALASIYLRHLQKPLLAERHGLDALAIDPDCKQAYELLWEIHRASGQTHKIEPLFQRAERRDSEDLDFLVMIADLRLREVARSRHALTAETEAKISSLLERIEKLGASKPEILARTGDFHALSGRLRRAVDLYEKALALKPAQEGVREKLAQALVQLGHNDRAAELLKQIVAENPVNLAAYDQLSKIHLLRGEFDRAAADMRQALLLAPIDPRRHEELIRTSLRAGDHAGALQAAIEAETKFPYITGFTVLRAIALSQAGDHAAAMMAFERALVMAANSNPELLDAEFFLSYGGAAEQAGHYVKAAELLKKSIALAPARSAQACNYLGYMWADRGENLPEAEQLIRRALELDPANSGYRDSLGWVFYRQGRYDEALTELLRASETMPEPDPIVLDHIGDVYGKLGKTADAVLYWSKALQLDPKNQSITDKLDSHAAPVASQPDRN
;
A
#
# COMPACT_ATOMS: atom_id res chain seq x y z
N MET A 1 -3.95 32.57 3.01
CA MET A 1 -5.32 32.37 2.49
C MET A 1 -5.36 32.73 1.02
N HIS A 2 -5.73 31.79 0.13
CA HIS A 2 -5.84 32.06 -1.31
C HIS A 2 -7.25 32.58 -1.57
N PHE A 3 -7.37 33.87 -1.78
CA PHE A 3 -8.61 34.47 -2.26
C PHE A 3 -8.81 34.12 -3.74
N PRO A 4 -10.02 33.75 -4.21
CA PRO A 4 -10.28 33.49 -5.61
C PRO A 4 -10.03 34.76 -6.44
N ARG A 5 -9.27 34.63 -7.53
CA ARG A 5 -8.92 35.72 -8.46
C ARG A 5 -10.11 36.58 -8.92
N LYS A 6 -11.32 36.02 -8.96
CA LYS A 6 -12.57 36.71 -9.30
C LYS A 6 -12.97 37.82 -8.33
N TRP A 7 -12.51 37.83 -7.09
CA TRP A 7 -12.77 38.89 -6.14
C TRP A 7 -12.00 40.16 -6.48
N PHE A 8 -10.78 40.03 -7.00
CA PHE A 8 -9.97 41.16 -7.42
C PHE A 8 -10.51 41.89 -8.66
N ASP A 9 -11.04 41.13 -9.62
CA ASP A 9 -11.47 41.69 -10.90
C ASP A 9 -12.73 42.59 -10.78
N ARG A 10 -13.59 42.34 -9.78
CA ARG A 10 -14.82 43.14 -9.56
C ARG A 10 -14.54 44.48 -8.85
N PHE A 11 -13.40 44.58 -8.14
CA PHE A 11 -13.02 45.75 -7.33
C PHE A 11 -11.69 46.38 -7.72
N ALA A 12 -10.94 45.79 -8.62
CA ALA A 12 -9.62 46.29 -9.04
C ALA A 12 -9.69 47.72 -9.63
N GLY A 13 -10.79 48.07 -10.28
CA GLY A 13 -10.97 49.42 -10.80
C GLY A 13 -11.08 50.51 -9.73
N ALA A 14 -11.62 50.17 -8.55
CA ALA A 14 -11.82 51.13 -7.45
C ALA A 14 -10.55 51.27 -6.58
N ALA A 15 -9.79 50.16 -6.40
CA ALA A 15 -8.56 50.18 -5.63
C ALA A 15 -7.43 50.98 -6.32
N VAL A 16 -7.36 50.92 -7.65
CA VAL A 16 -6.38 51.70 -8.45
C VAL A 16 -6.64 53.20 -8.34
N LEU A 17 -7.89 53.63 -8.25
CA LEU A 17 -8.23 55.04 -8.07
C LEU A 17 -7.96 55.55 -6.63
N ALA A 18 -8.16 54.69 -5.62
CA ALA A 18 -7.87 55.05 -4.21
C ALA A 18 -6.37 55.11 -3.89
N THR A 19 -5.59 54.14 -4.42
CA THR A 19 -4.12 54.13 -4.21
C THR A 19 -3.39 55.20 -5.04
N GLY A 20 -3.91 55.52 -6.24
CA GLY A 20 -3.39 56.64 -7.04
C GLY A 20 -3.64 58.00 -6.42
N ALA A 21 -4.78 58.20 -5.76
CA ALA A 21 -5.07 59.45 -5.05
C ALA A 21 -4.26 59.63 -3.76
N MET A 22 -4.01 58.56 -3.01
CA MET A 22 -3.23 58.59 -1.76
C MET A 22 -1.71 58.81 -2.00
N SER A 23 -1.14 58.17 -3.05
CA SER A 23 0.27 58.40 -3.40
C SER A 23 0.54 59.78 -3.98
N GLY A 24 -0.42 60.36 -4.70
CA GLY A 24 -0.33 61.75 -5.16
C GLY A 24 -0.35 62.78 -4.02
N ILE A 25 -1.11 62.53 -2.98
CA ILE A 25 -1.19 63.42 -1.78
C ILE A 25 0.08 63.34 -0.94
N TRP A 26 0.74 62.19 -0.79
CA TRP A 26 1.98 62.07 -0.05
C TRP A 26 3.19 62.67 -0.79
N LEU A 27 3.28 62.62 -2.09
CA LEU A 27 4.33 63.26 -2.86
C LEU A 27 4.20 64.81 -2.85
N SER A 28 2.95 65.34 -2.85
CA SER A 28 2.73 66.79 -2.75
C SER A 28 2.99 67.36 -1.38
N LEU A 29 2.82 66.59 -0.30
CA LEU A 29 3.13 66.99 1.06
C LEU A 29 4.64 66.94 1.36
N ALA A 30 5.43 66.11 0.69
CA ALA A 30 6.87 66.06 0.85
C ALA A 30 7.64 67.18 0.14
N GLN A 31 7.06 67.86 -0.84
CA GLN A 31 7.64 69.01 -1.55
C GLN A 31 7.19 70.37 -1.03
N ALA A 32 6.28 70.46 -0.07
CA ALA A 32 5.66 71.69 0.43
C ALA A 32 6.31 72.26 1.71
N SER A 33 7.61 71.98 1.95
CA SER A 33 8.30 72.55 3.15
C SER A 33 8.88 73.96 2.96
N GLN A 34 8.67 74.61 1.83
CA GLN A 34 9.05 76.03 1.62
C GLN A 34 8.09 76.70 0.63
N ALA A 35 6.87 76.97 1.01
CA ALA A 35 6.05 77.89 0.27
C ALA A 35 5.06 78.60 1.21
N ASP A 36 5.00 79.91 1.09
CA ASP A 36 4.10 80.83 1.79
C ASP A 36 2.69 80.26 1.91
N TRP A 37 2.18 80.15 3.15
CA TRP A 37 0.82 79.72 3.41
C TRP A 37 -0.18 80.78 2.98
N MET A 38 -0.95 80.42 1.97
CA MET A 38 -2.10 81.21 1.51
C MET A 38 -3.07 81.50 2.65
N ARG A 39 -3.65 82.68 2.57
CA ARG A 39 -4.63 83.18 3.52
C ARG A 39 -5.87 82.32 3.59
N PRO A 40 -6.53 82.15 4.76
CA PRO A 40 -7.67 81.22 4.95
C PRO A 40 -8.94 81.55 4.19
N GLU A 41 -8.97 82.64 3.43
CA GLU A 41 -10.19 83.17 2.86
C GLU A 41 -10.54 82.67 1.42
N GLU A 42 -9.72 81.80 0.82
CA GLU A 42 -9.94 81.33 -0.57
C GLU A 42 -10.32 79.87 -0.73
N PHE A 43 -10.54 79.14 0.36
CA PHE A 43 -11.13 77.81 0.25
C PHE A 43 -12.65 77.96 0.26
N SER A 44 -13.24 78.08 -0.94
CA SER A 44 -14.63 77.69 -1.11
C SER A 44 -14.73 76.22 -0.65
N THR A 45 -15.57 75.96 0.35
CA THR A 45 -15.93 74.60 0.72
C THR A 45 -16.30 73.89 -0.58
N PRO A 46 -15.65 72.76 -0.94
CA PRO A 46 -16.09 71.99 -2.10
C PRO A 46 -17.57 71.70 -1.89
N GLY A 47 -18.39 72.15 -2.83
CA GLY A 47 -19.82 71.81 -2.80
C GLY A 47 -19.91 70.32 -2.52
N ILE A 48 -20.80 69.95 -1.60
CA ILE A 48 -21.05 68.53 -1.31
C ILE A 48 -21.30 67.88 -2.67
N LEU A 49 -20.37 67.03 -3.12
CA LEU A 49 -20.56 66.23 -4.29
C LEU A 49 -21.74 65.29 -3.96
N GLU A 50 -22.93 65.69 -4.29
CA GLU A 50 -24.10 64.80 -4.25
C GLU A 50 -23.85 63.70 -5.26
N LEU A 51 -23.47 62.54 -4.81
CA LEU A 51 -23.39 61.34 -5.64
C LEU A 51 -24.81 61.03 -6.14
N LEU A 52 -24.92 60.60 -7.39
CA LEU A 52 -26.17 59.99 -7.86
C LEU A 52 -26.52 58.81 -6.94
N PRO A 53 -27.80 58.54 -6.63
CA PRO A 53 -28.22 57.52 -5.68
C PRO A 53 -27.60 56.14 -5.93
N GLU A 54 -27.36 55.77 -7.19
CA GLU A 54 -26.67 54.51 -7.55
C GLU A 54 -25.15 54.59 -7.24
N ALA A 55 -24.52 55.73 -7.44
CA ALA A 55 -23.11 55.92 -7.13
C ALA A 55 -22.87 55.94 -5.60
N GLU A 56 -23.79 56.53 -4.83
CA GLU A 56 -23.77 56.50 -3.37
C GLU A 56 -23.94 55.06 -2.84
N LYS A 57 -24.90 54.33 -3.37
CA LYS A 57 -25.09 52.91 -3.04
C LYS A 57 -23.86 52.07 -3.36
N THR A 58 -23.25 52.30 -4.51
CA THR A 58 -22.01 51.57 -4.90
C THR A 58 -20.86 51.93 -3.96
N ALA A 59 -20.69 53.20 -3.62
CA ALA A 59 -19.66 53.67 -2.69
C ALA A 59 -19.85 53.05 -1.28
N GLU A 60 -21.10 53.04 -0.77
CA GLU A 60 -21.43 52.39 0.50
C GLU A 60 -21.15 50.89 0.45
N THR A 61 -21.51 50.21 -0.62
CA THR A 61 -21.26 48.77 -0.79
C THR A 61 -19.76 48.48 -0.71
N HIS A 62 -18.92 49.23 -1.41
CA HIS A 62 -17.45 49.07 -1.37
C HIS A 62 -16.89 49.40 0.00
N ALA A 63 -17.32 50.49 0.65
CA ALA A 63 -16.86 50.85 1.98
C ALA A 63 -17.17 49.77 3.02
N ARG A 64 -18.38 49.21 3.00
CA ARG A 64 -18.81 48.13 3.89
C ARG A 64 -18.11 46.83 3.60
N PHE A 65 -17.78 46.56 2.34
CA PHE A 65 -17.03 45.39 1.97
C PHE A 65 -15.57 45.46 2.50
N LEU A 66 -14.90 46.61 2.32
CA LEU A 66 -13.57 46.84 2.87
C LEU A 66 -13.55 46.77 4.40
N GLU A 67 -14.57 47.36 5.05
CA GLU A 67 -14.76 47.23 6.50
C GLU A 67 -14.91 45.75 6.91
N ALA A 68 -15.68 44.97 6.18
CA ALA A 68 -15.86 43.54 6.46
C ALA A 68 -14.53 42.77 6.34
N LEU A 69 -13.74 43.03 5.30
CA LEU A 69 -12.44 42.40 5.12
C LEU A 69 -11.47 42.74 6.27
N PHE A 70 -11.41 44.03 6.67
CA PHE A 70 -10.60 44.48 7.78
C PHE A 70 -11.02 43.82 9.11
N LEU A 71 -12.33 43.81 9.40
CA LEU A 71 -12.85 43.20 10.62
C LEU A 71 -12.60 41.67 10.65
N GLU A 72 -12.66 41.00 9.51
CA GLU A 72 -12.42 39.57 9.41
C GLU A 72 -10.95 39.22 9.68
N GLU A 73 -10.02 40.03 9.14
CA GLU A 73 -8.58 39.82 9.30
C GLU A 73 -8.12 40.10 10.75
N GLU A 74 -8.60 41.19 11.35
CA GLU A 74 -8.15 41.63 12.67
C GLU A 74 -8.92 40.97 13.84
N PHE A 75 -10.21 40.70 13.68
CA PHE A 75 -11.11 40.30 14.77
C PHE A 75 -11.88 39.00 14.49
N GLY A 76 -11.67 38.42 13.32
CA GLY A 76 -12.28 37.18 12.90
C GLY A 76 -13.68 37.32 12.25
N PRO A 77 -14.23 36.20 11.75
CA PRO A 77 -15.42 36.20 10.90
C PRO A 77 -16.70 36.69 11.62
N ASP A 78 -16.81 36.52 12.93
CA ASP A 78 -17.96 37.01 13.69
C ASP A 78 -18.07 38.55 13.68
N ALA A 79 -16.93 39.22 13.76
CA ALA A 79 -16.90 40.70 13.73
C ALA A 79 -17.29 41.26 12.36
N ALA A 80 -16.94 40.55 11.29
CA ALA A 80 -17.24 40.97 9.91
C ALA A 80 -18.70 40.76 9.51
N LEU A 81 -19.45 39.89 10.18
CA LEU A 81 -20.77 39.43 9.77
C LEU A 81 -21.75 40.58 9.49
N LYS A 82 -21.83 41.57 10.38
CA LYS A 82 -22.71 42.71 10.22
C LYS A 82 -22.41 43.53 8.95
N SER A 83 -21.14 43.80 8.69
CA SER A 83 -20.72 44.55 7.50
C SER A 83 -20.97 43.74 6.22
N LYS A 84 -20.71 42.40 6.24
CA LYS A 84 -21.08 41.50 5.13
C LYS A 84 -22.58 41.48 4.86
N GLN A 85 -23.42 41.42 5.88
CA GLN A 85 -24.88 41.48 5.74
C GLN A 85 -25.34 42.83 5.19
N ARG A 86 -24.69 43.93 5.60
CA ARG A 86 -25.00 45.26 5.04
C ARG A 86 -24.64 45.31 3.56
N VAL A 87 -23.51 44.76 3.13
CA VAL A 87 -23.16 44.63 1.71
C VAL A 87 -24.25 43.89 0.95
N LEU A 88 -24.69 42.72 1.45
CA LEU A 88 -25.76 41.96 0.80
C LEU A 88 -27.11 42.66 0.76
N SER A 89 -27.41 43.52 1.73
CA SER A 89 -28.61 44.35 1.69
C SER A 89 -28.57 45.42 0.58
N LEU A 90 -27.39 45.89 0.21
CA LEU A 90 -27.13 46.83 -0.85
C LEU A 90 -26.97 46.15 -2.22
N ASP A 91 -26.24 45.01 -2.27
CA ASP A 91 -26.06 44.20 -3.46
C ASP A 91 -26.37 42.71 -3.16
N PRO A 92 -27.65 42.32 -3.18
CA PRO A 92 -28.03 40.90 -2.98
C PRO A 92 -27.52 39.96 -4.07
N GLY A 93 -27.07 40.50 -5.21
CA GLY A 93 -26.50 39.73 -6.32
C GLY A 93 -25.04 39.32 -6.11
N PHE A 94 -24.40 39.67 -4.98
CA PHE A 94 -23.06 39.23 -4.66
C PHE A 94 -23.10 37.81 -4.08
N THR A 95 -23.22 36.82 -4.95
CA THR A 95 -23.54 35.43 -4.64
C THR A 95 -22.44 34.72 -3.81
N GLU A 96 -21.16 35.02 -4.07
CA GLU A 96 -20.03 34.46 -3.31
C GLU A 96 -20.07 34.93 -1.85
N LEU A 97 -20.34 36.22 -1.64
CA LEU A 97 -20.50 36.76 -0.27
C LEU A 97 -21.75 36.18 0.41
N ALA A 98 -22.81 35.94 -0.33
CA ALA A 98 -24.03 35.32 0.20
C ALA A 98 -23.76 33.89 0.67
N VAL A 99 -22.92 33.14 -0.05
CA VAL A 99 -22.48 31.78 0.38
C VAL A 99 -21.62 31.86 1.63
N ASP A 100 -20.69 32.80 1.70
CA ASP A 100 -19.83 32.98 2.88
C ASP A 100 -20.66 33.34 4.14
N VAL A 101 -21.59 34.29 4.02
CA VAL A 101 -22.51 34.64 5.12
C VAL A 101 -23.41 33.47 5.50
N ALA A 102 -23.90 32.70 4.52
CA ALA A 102 -24.69 31.52 4.80
C ALA A 102 -23.90 30.44 5.53
N GLN A 103 -22.63 30.19 5.17
CA GLN A 103 -21.74 29.28 5.87
C GLN A 103 -21.51 29.74 7.32
N HIS A 104 -21.35 31.04 7.53
CA HIS A 104 -21.20 31.61 8.87
C HIS A 104 -22.44 31.35 9.74
N HIS A 105 -23.65 31.57 9.20
CA HIS A 105 -24.90 31.25 9.88
C HIS A 105 -25.01 29.75 10.19
N LEU A 106 -24.58 28.87 9.28
CA LEU A 106 -24.60 27.41 9.51
C LEU A 106 -23.66 27.00 10.66
N HIS A 107 -22.48 27.60 10.77
CA HIS A 107 -21.56 27.35 11.90
C HIS A 107 -22.15 27.75 13.25
N ARG A 108 -23.04 28.77 13.26
CA ARG A 108 -23.77 29.20 14.45
C ARG A 108 -25.06 28.43 14.71
N GLY A 109 -25.43 27.52 13.81
CA GLY A 109 -26.68 26.75 13.91
C GLY A 109 -27.91 27.48 13.34
N ASP A 110 -27.75 28.68 12.77
CA ASP A 110 -28.82 29.54 12.24
C ASP A 110 -29.17 29.14 10.80
N THR A 111 -29.57 27.88 10.61
CA THR A 111 -29.88 27.33 9.27
C THR A 111 -31.01 28.10 8.52
N PRO A 112 -32.07 28.60 9.17
CA PRO A 112 -33.09 29.37 8.48
C PRO A 112 -32.53 30.65 7.84
N GLU A 113 -31.68 31.39 8.54
CA GLU A 113 -31.02 32.62 8.08
C GLU A 113 -30.10 32.34 6.90
N ALA A 114 -29.31 31.25 6.97
CA ALA A 114 -28.46 30.80 5.86
C ALA A 114 -29.29 30.57 4.58
N ILE A 115 -30.44 29.92 4.70
CA ILE A 115 -31.34 29.65 3.58
C ILE A 115 -31.96 30.94 3.05
N SER A 116 -32.34 31.87 3.93
CA SER A 116 -32.93 33.16 3.52
C SER A 116 -31.97 33.96 2.66
N VAL A 117 -30.73 34.15 3.15
CA VAL A 117 -29.68 34.88 2.42
C VAL A 117 -29.44 34.29 1.04
N LEU A 118 -29.33 32.95 0.93
CA LEU A 118 -29.13 32.30 -0.37
C LEU A 118 -30.33 32.37 -1.29
N LYS A 119 -31.57 32.39 -0.79
CA LYS A 119 -32.78 32.59 -1.61
C LYS A 119 -32.84 34.00 -2.18
N ASP A 120 -32.46 34.99 -1.40
CA ASP A 120 -32.42 36.39 -1.84
C ASP A 120 -31.33 36.56 -2.92
N ALA A 121 -30.14 35.98 -2.70
CA ALA A 121 -29.07 35.95 -3.70
C ALA A 121 -29.49 35.24 -4.99
N LYS A 122 -30.19 34.11 -4.91
CA LYS A 122 -30.71 33.39 -6.08
C LYS A 122 -31.71 34.23 -6.87
N LYS A 123 -32.55 34.98 -6.17
CA LYS A 123 -33.53 35.87 -6.81
C LYS A 123 -32.86 37.07 -7.48
N ALA A 124 -31.82 37.61 -6.86
CA ALA A 124 -31.11 38.79 -7.38
C ALA A 124 -30.16 38.43 -8.54
N ALA A 125 -29.57 37.23 -8.52
CA ALA A 125 -28.67 36.72 -9.57
C ALA A 125 -29.21 35.41 -10.21
N PRO A 126 -30.26 35.45 -11.01
CA PRO A 126 -30.94 34.26 -11.54
C PRO A 126 -30.10 33.48 -12.58
N LYS A 127 -29.01 34.07 -13.07
CA LYS A 127 -28.08 33.44 -14.03
C LYS A 127 -26.83 32.83 -13.36
N ASP A 128 -26.73 32.92 -12.04
CA ASP A 128 -25.63 32.34 -11.28
C ASP A 128 -26.08 31.05 -10.60
N PRO A 129 -25.45 29.90 -10.87
CA PRO A 129 -25.78 28.62 -10.25
C PRO A 129 -25.35 28.52 -8.76
N THR A 130 -24.45 29.39 -8.29
CA THR A 130 -23.79 29.32 -6.96
C THR A 130 -24.79 29.28 -5.81
N PRO A 131 -25.82 30.15 -5.72
CA PRO A 131 -26.80 30.08 -4.62
C PRO A 131 -27.64 28.81 -4.65
N SER A 132 -27.92 28.27 -5.84
CA SER A 132 -28.68 27.03 -6.01
C SER A 132 -27.84 25.83 -5.52
N LEU A 133 -26.54 25.79 -5.81
CA LEU A 133 -25.61 24.76 -5.31
C LEU A 133 -25.51 24.80 -3.79
N ALA A 134 -25.35 25.99 -3.22
CA ALA A 134 -25.28 26.17 -1.78
C ALA A 134 -26.57 25.71 -1.08
N LEU A 135 -27.74 26.07 -1.62
CA LEU A 135 -29.01 25.58 -1.10
C LEU A 135 -29.15 24.07 -1.20
N ALA A 136 -28.74 23.46 -2.32
CA ALA A 136 -28.77 22.00 -2.47
C ALA A 136 -27.89 21.32 -1.43
N SER A 137 -26.69 21.85 -1.19
CA SER A 137 -25.75 21.32 -0.15
C SER A 137 -26.35 21.40 1.26
N ILE A 138 -26.98 22.55 1.61
CA ILE A 138 -27.64 22.73 2.92
C ILE A 138 -28.78 21.72 3.09
N TYR A 139 -29.66 21.61 2.08
CA TYR A 139 -30.79 20.67 2.14
C TYR A 139 -30.33 19.21 2.24
N LEU A 140 -29.21 18.84 1.62
CA LEU A 140 -28.67 17.50 1.71
C LEU A 140 -28.03 17.23 3.08
N ARG A 141 -27.07 18.08 3.47
CA ARG A 141 -26.12 17.76 4.56
C ARG A 141 -26.62 18.22 5.94
N HIS A 142 -27.34 19.34 6.02
CA HIS A 142 -27.83 19.90 7.29
C HIS A 142 -29.28 19.54 7.59
N LEU A 143 -30.13 19.48 6.58
CA LEU A 143 -31.56 19.24 6.78
C LEU A 143 -32.02 17.85 6.38
N GLN A 144 -31.19 17.05 5.73
CA GLN A 144 -31.50 15.69 5.26
C GLN A 144 -32.78 15.62 4.40
N LYS A 145 -33.00 16.64 3.55
CA LYS A 145 -34.15 16.77 2.65
C LYS A 145 -33.71 16.57 1.19
N PRO A 146 -33.46 15.33 0.74
CA PRO A 146 -32.84 15.06 -0.56
C PRO A 146 -33.68 15.52 -1.74
N LEU A 147 -35.03 15.52 -1.65
CA LEU A 147 -35.88 16.00 -2.73
C LEU A 147 -35.75 17.52 -2.98
N LEU A 148 -35.56 18.30 -1.90
CA LEU A 148 -35.32 19.74 -2.07
C LEU A 148 -33.87 19.99 -2.56
N ALA A 149 -32.92 19.21 -2.08
CA ALA A 149 -31.53 19.25 -2.55
C ALA A 149 -31.46 18.94 -4.05
N GLU A 150 -32.14 17.88 -4.52
CA GLU A 150 -32.24 17.53 -5.95
C GLU A 150 -32.79 18.66 -6.79
N ARG A 151 -33.91 19.28 -6.34
CA ARG A 151 -34.52 20.40 -7.04
C ARG A 151 -33.53 21.54 -7.27
N HIS A 152 -32.82 21.94 -6.21
CA HIS A 152 -31.85 23.03 -6.31
C HIS A 152 -30.61 22.65 -7.14
N GLY A 153 -30.15 21.37 -7.08
CA GLY A 153 -29.10 20.87 -7.96
C GLY A 153 -29.50 20.91 -9.44
N LEU A 154 -30.74 20.55 -9.76
CA LEU A 154 -31.28 20.63 -11.12
C LEU A 154 -31.48 22.09 -11.58
N ASP A 155 -31.85 22.99 -10.67
CA ASP A 155 -31.93 24.43 -10.96
C ASP A 155 -30.54 24.97 -11.37
N ALA A 156 -29.46 24.53 -10.67
CA ALA A 156 -28.11 24.91 -11.03
C ALA A 156 -27.70 24.39 -12.42
N LEU A 157 -28.06 23.15 -12.79
CA LEU A 157 -27.83 22.61 -14.14
C LEU A 157 -28.70 23.22 -15.22
N ALA A 158 -29.83 23.84 -14.85
CA ALA A 158 -30.66 24.59 -15.81
C ALA A 158 -30.01 25.95 -16.15
N ILE A 159 -29.28 26.53 -15.20
CA ILE A 159 -28.56 27.80 -15.36
C ILE A 159 -27.23 27.55 -16.11
N ASP A 160 -26.43 26.61 -15.61
CA ASP A 160 -25.15 26.20 -16.19
C ASP A 160 -25.14 24.69 -16.45
N PRO A 161 -25.43 24.26 -17.69
CA PRO A 161 -25.46 22.84 -18.04
C PRO A 161 -24.11 22.12 -17.94
N ASP A 162 -22.99 22.83 -17.85
CA ASP A 162 -21.63 22.26 -17.68
C ASP A 162 -21.10 22.47 -16.26
N CYS A 163 -21.95 22.86 -15.32
CA CYS A 163 -21.62 23.06 -13.91
C CYS A 163 -21.15 21.78 -13.25
N LYS A 164 -19.84 21.63 -13.08
CA LYS A 164 -19.20 20.43 -12.49
C LYS A 164 -19.74 20.11 -11.10
N GLN A 165 -19.83 21.13 -10.25
CA GLN A 165 -20.29 20.97 -8.87
C GLN A 165 -21.75 20.47 -8.79
N ALA A 166 -22.58 20.83 -9.75
CA ALA A 166 -23.95 20.36 -9.80
C ALA A 166 -24.06 18.87 -10.12
N TYR A 167 -23.23 18.35 -11.03
CA TYR A 167 -23.18 16.91 -11.31
C TYR A 167 -22.69 16.11 -10.13
N GLU A 168 -21.61 16.55 -9.46
CA GLU A 168 -21.07 15.91 -8.25
C GLU A 168 -22.12 15.86 -7.14
N LEU A 169 -22.77 16.99 -6.89
CA LEU A 169 -23.77 17.10 -5.83
C LEU A 169 -25.03 16.27 -6.13
N LEU A 170 -25.52 16.26 -7.37
CA LEU A 170 -26.65 15.43 -7.76
C LEU A 170 -26.34 13.94 -7.66
N TRP A 171 -25.13 13.52 -8.04
CA TRP A 171 -24.68 12.15 -7.84
C TRP A 171 -24.67 11.78 -6.34
N GLU A 172 -24.13 12.66 -5.47
CA GLU A 172 -24.13 12.48 -4.01
C GLU A 172 -25.58 12.37 -3.48
N ILE A 173 -26.49 13.26 -3.92
CA ILE A 173 -27.90 13.27 -3.53
C ILE A 173 -28.60 11.97 -3.92
N HIS A 174 -28.44 11.52 -5.17
CA HIS A 174 -29.09 10.29 -5.65
C HIS A 174 -28.58 9.06 -4.91
N ARG A 175 -27.30 9.02 -4.55
CA ARG A 175 -26.75 7.95 -3.73
C ARG A 175 -27.27 7.99 -2.30
N ALA A 176 -27.19 9.14 -1.64
CA ALA A 176 -27.60 9.30 -0.25
C ALA A 176 -29.10 9.01 -0.04
N SER A 177 -29.92 9.29 -1.07
CA SER A 177 -31.36 9.04 -1.04
C SER A 177 -31.79 7.65 -1.53
N GLY A 178 -30.83 6.80 -1.94
CA GLY A 178 -31.12 5.48 -2.52
C GLY A 178 -31.72 5.50 -3.93
N GLN A 179 -31.76 6.68 -4.59
CA GLN A 179 -32.34 6.87 -5.94
C GLN A 179 -31.30 6.54 -7.03
N THR A 180 -30.61 5.41 -6.91
CA THR A 180 -29.52 5.00 -7.80
C THR A 180 -29.92 4.89 -9.28
N HIS A 181 -31.22 4.62 -9.54
CA HIS A 181 -31.77 4.62 -10.90
C HIS A 181 -31.70 5.97 -11.64
N LYS A 182 -31.48 7.09 -10.93
CA LYS A 182 -31.31 8.42 -11.51
C LYS A 182 -29.87 8.74 -11.90
N ILE A 183 -28.90 7.93 -11.44
CA ILE A 183 -27.46 8.19 -11.66
C ILE A 183 -27.11 8.03 -13.15
N GLU A 184 -27.56 6.95 -13.79
CA GLU A 184 -27.26 6.75 -15.21
C GLU A 184 -27.88 7.83 -16.12
N PRO A 185 -29.15 8.26 -15.93
CA PRO A 185 -29.70 9.42 -16.64
C PRO A 185 -28.89 10.71 -16.43
N LEU A 186 -28.32 10.93 -15.23
CA LEU A 186 -27.48 12.09 -14.95
C LEU A 186 -26.19 12.06 -15.78
N PHE A 187 -25.52 10.90 -15.86
CA PHE A 187 -24.32 10.74 -16.69
C PHE A 187 -24.63 10.88 -18.18
N GLN A 188 -25.73 10.30 -18.67
CA GLN A 188 -26.16 10.45 -20.05
C GLN A 188 -26.45 11.92 -20.41
N ARG A 189 -26.99 12.69 -19.46
CA ARG A 189 -27.19 14.15 -19.66
C ARG A 189 -25.85 14.86 -19.85
N ALA A 190 -24.82 14.52 -19.03
CA ALA A 190 -23.50 15.10 -19.16
C ALA A 190 -22.82 14.73 -20.49
N GLU A 191 -22.91 13.45 -20.90
CA GLU A 191 -22.30 12.96 -22.14
C GLU A 191 -22.90 13.54 -23.42
N ARG A 192 -24.19 13.81 -23.41
CA ARG A 192 -24.90 14.47 -24.54
C ARG A 192 -24.48 15.91 -24.76
N ARG A 193 -23.80 16.53 -23.80
CA ARG A 193 -23.35 17.94 -23.90
C ARG A 193 -22.28 18.16 -24.97
N ASP A 194 -21.58 17.10 -25.38
CA ASP A 194 -20.45 17.18 -26.32
C ASP A 194 -19.41 18.26 -25.94
N SER A 195 -19.19 18.40 -24.62
CA SER A 195 -18.27 19.39 -24.06
C SER A 195 -16.80 19.06 -24.41
N GLU A 196 -16.03 20.07 -24.81
CA GLU A 196 -14.58 19.97 -25.01
C GLU A 196 -13.78 20.36 -23.75
N ASP A 197 -14.47 20.76 -22.66
CA ASP A 197 -13.83 21.04 -21.37
C ASP A 197 -13.28 19.73 -20.78
N LEU A 198 -11.96 19.57 -20.83
CA LEU A 198 -11.26 18.40 -20.30
C LEU A 198 -11.51 18.18 -18.82
N ASP A 199 -11.62 19.24 -18.01
CA ASP A 199 -11.88 19.12 -16.58
C ASP A 199 -13.28 18.60 -16.32
N PHE A 200 -14.25 18.98 -17.15
CA PHE A 200 -15.60 18.44 -17.09
C PHE A 200 -15.63 16.96 -17.47
N LEU A 201 -15.01 16.58 -18.58
CA LEU A 201 -14.96 15.17 -19.03
C LEU A 201 -14.25 14.27 -18.02
N VAL A 202 -13.13 14.73 -17.47
CA VAL A 202 -12.36 14.02 -16.43
C VAL A 202 -13.19 13.83 -15.16
N MET A 203 -13.95 14.85 -14.74
CA MET A 203 -14.85 14.75 -13.59
C MET A 203 -15.96 13.70 -13.84
N ILE A 204 -16.57 13.68 -15.01
CA ILE A 204 -17.61 12.68 -15.34
C ILE A 204 -17.01 11.27 -15.36
N ALA A 205 -15.79 11.08 -15.90
CA ALA A 205 -15.09 9.79 -15.86
C ALA A 205 -14.82 9.32 -14.42
N ASP A 206 -14.39 10.22 -13.56
CA ASP A 206 -14.15 9.94 -12.14
C ASP A 206 -15.44 9.52 -11.42
N LEU A 207 -16.54 10.25 -11.62
CA LEU A 207 -17.83 9.90 -11.03
C LEU A 207 -18.34 8.53 -11.50
N ARG A 208 -18.21 8.23 -12.79
CA ARG A 208 -18.58 6.90 -13.33
C ARG A 208 -17.76 5.79 -12.71
N LEU A 209 -16.45 5.95 -12.59
CA LEU A 209 -15.58 4.95 -12.00
C LEU A 209 -15.82 4.76 -10.50
N ARG A 210 -16.09 5.86 -9.77
CA ARG A 210 -16.52 5.79 -8.37
C ARG A 210 -17.84 5.03 -8.22
N GLU A 211 -18.78 5.23 -9.14
CA GLU A 211 -20.06 4.49 -9.13
C GLU A 211 -19.84 2.99 -9.37
N VAL A 212 -19.02 2.64 -10.35
CA VAL A 212 -18.65 1.24 -10.63
C VAL A 212 -17.94 0.59 -9.43
N ALA A 213 -16.97 1.26 -8.83
CA ALA A 213 -16.22 0.74 -7.69
C ALA A 213 -17.11 0.47 -6.46
N ARG A 214 -18.22 1.22 -6.32
CA ARG A 214 -19.17 1.08 -5.21
C ARG A 214 -20.34 0.15 -5.52
N SER A 215 -20.64 -0.09 -6.79
CA SER A 215 -21.66 -1.05 -7.17
C SER A 215 -21.11 -2.46 -6.96
N ARG A 216 -21.82 -3.30 -6.19
CA ARG A 216 -21.46 -4.72 -6.00
C ARG A 216 -21.76 -5.59 -7.24
N HIS A 217 -22.26 -4.99 -8.30
CA HIS A 217 -22.61 -5.68 -9.54
C HIS A 217 -21.43 -5.65 -10.50
N ALA A 218 -21.27 -6.70 -11.27
CA ALA A 218 -20.28 -6.75 -12.33
C ALA A 218 -20.52 -5.60 -13.34
N LEU A 219 -19.43 -5.03 -13.84
CA LEU A 219 -19.46 -4.00 -14.88
C LEU A 219 -20.21 -4.57 -16.10
N THR A 220 -21.30 -3.90 -16.51
CA THR A 220 -21.98 -4.33 -17.73
C THR A 220 -21.18 -3.92 -18.96
N ALA A 221 -21.24 -4.71 -20.04
CA ALA A 221 -20.56 -4.37 -21.30
C ALA A 221 -20.96 -2.99 -21.85
N GLU A 222 -22.20 -2.56 -21.62
CA GLU A 222 -22.67 -1.25 -22.01
C GLU A 222 -21.98 -0.13 -21.21
N THR A 223 -21.89 -0.27 -19.88
CA THR A 223 -21.21 0.70 -19.02
C THR A 223 -19.72 0.77 -19.33
N GLU A 224 -19.10 -0.38 -19.60
CA GLU A 224 -17.70 -0.44 -20.01
C GLU A 224 -17.44 0.27 -21.34
N ALA A 225 -18.32 0.09 -22.34
CA ALA A 225 -18.21 0.78 -23.61
C ALA A 225 -18.33 2.30 -23.47
N LYS A 226 -19.25 2.78 -22.63
CA LYS A 226 -19.42 4.23 -22.35
C LYS A 226 -18.20 4.82 -21.67
N ILE A 227 -17.64 4.14 -20.67
CA ILE A 227 -16.40 4.59 -20.02
C ILE A 227 -15.25 4.62 -21.03
N SER A 228 -15.11 3.58 -21.88
CA SER A 228 -14.07 3.53 -22.91
C SER A 228 -14.15 4.70 -23.87
N SER A 229 -15.34 4.97 -24.41
CA SER A 229 -15.58 6.09 -25.33
C SER A 229 -15.24 7.45 -24.69
N LEU A 230 -15.62 7.63 -23.42
CA LEU A 230 -15.30 8.86 -22.68
C LEU A 230 -13.79 9.01 -22.48
N LEU A 231 -13.08 7.94 -22.10
CA LEU A 231 -11.63 7.97 -21.91
C LEU A 231 -10.89 8.21 -23.23
N GLU A 232 -11.30 7.60 -24.34
CA GLU A 232 -10.75 7.86 -25.69
C GLU A 232 -10.90 9.33 -26.09
N ARG A 233 -12.04 9.94 -25.77
CA ARG A 233 -12.25 11.36 -26.01
C ARG A 233 -11.33 12.23 -25.16
N ILE A 234 -11.19 11.93 -23.87
CA ILE A 234 -10.25 12.63 -22.98
C ILE A 234 -8.81 12.50 -23.49
N GLU A 235 -8.39 11.29 -23.90
CA GLU A 235 -7.07 11.06 -24.47
C GLU A 235 -6.82 11.92 -25.73
N LYS A 236 -7.80 11.97 -26.63
CA LYS A 236 -7.68 12.76 -27.88
C LYS A 236 -7.53 14.24 -27.61
N LEU A 237 -8.38 14.80 -26.76
CA LEU A 237 -8.38 16.22 -26.40
C LEU A 237 -7.19 16.61 -25.51
N GLY A 238 -6.74 15.68 -24.67
CA GLY A 238 -5.65 15.87 -23.71
C GLY A 238 -4.29 15.39 -24.18
N ALA A 239 -4.11 15.00 -25.44
CA ALA A 239 -2.92 14.35 -25.97
C ALA A 239 -1.58 15.12 -25.74
N SER A 240 -1.64 16.44 -25.62
CA SER A 240 -0.50 17.31 -25.33
C SER A 240 -0.36 17.71 -23.86
N LYS A 241 -1.25 17.23 -22.98
CA LYS A 241 -1.30 17.60 -21.55
C LYS A 241 -0.86 16.41 -20.71
N PRO A 242 0.37 16.40 -20.16
CA PRO A 242 0.91 15.26 -19.42
C PRO A 242 0.05 14.91 -18.17
N GLU A 243 -0.52 15.92 -17.51
CA GLU A 243 -1.39 15.72 -16.33
C GLU A 243 -2.67 14.95 -16.69
N ILE A 244 -3.26 15.28 -17.86
CA ILE A 244 -4.47 14.59 -18.36
C ILE A 244 -4.17 13.17 -18.78
N LEU A 245 -3.04 12.96 -19.50
CA LEU A 245 -2.61 11.62 -19.90
C LEU A 245 -2.36 10.73 -18.67
N ALA A 246 -1.67 11.25 -17.65
CA ALA A 246 -1.42 10.51 -16.42
C ALA A 246 -2.73 10.15 -15.70
N ARG A 247 -3.66 11.11 -15.58
CA ARG A 247 -4.97 10.88 -14.95
C ARG A 247 -5.84 9.89 -15.73
N THR A 248 -5.78 9.95 -17.05
CA THR A 248 -6.46 8.96 -17.90
C THR A 248 -5.83 7.57 -17.76
N GLY A 249 -4.50 7.50 -17.58
CA GLY A 249 -3.78 6.30 -17.19
C GLY A 249 -4.29 5.72 -15.86
N ASP A 250 -4.52 6.57 -14.85
CA ASP A 250 -5.11 6.15 -13.58
C ASP A 250 -6.50 5.50 -13.79
N PHE A 251 -7.33 6.08 -14.63
CA PHE A 251 -8.65 5.54 -14.95
C PHE A 251 -8.58 4.18 -15.64
N HIS A 252 -7.63 4.01 -16.58
CA HIS A 252 -7.41 2.71 -17.21
C HIS A 252 -6.87 1.67 -16.23
N ALA A 253 -5.97 2.05 -15.32
CA ALA A 253 -5.45 1.17 -14.28
C ALA A 253 -6.56 0.70 -13.33
N LEU A 254 -7.42 1.61 -12.86
CA LEU A 254 -8.58 1.31 -12.03
C LEU A 254 -9.60 0.39 -12.73
N SER A 255 -9.70 0.49 -14.06
CA SER A 255 -10.56 -0.35 -14.89
C SER A 255 -9.92 -1.69 -15.28
N GLY A 256 -8.73 -2.03 -14.75
CA GLY A 256 -8.00 -3.25 -15.08
C GLY A 256 -7.30 -3.25 -16.45
N ARG A 257 -7.34 -2.14 -17.20
CA ARG A 257 -6.72 -1.98 -18.53
C ARG A 257 -5.26 -1.54 -18.40
N LEU A 258 -4.46 -2.34 -17.69
CA LEU A 258 -3.09 -1.98 -17.29
C LEU A 258 -2.16 -1.65 -18.47
N ARG A 259 -2.28 -2.37 -19.60
CA ARG A 259 -1.45 -2.08 -20.80
C ARG A 259 -1.68 -0.65 -21.30
N ARG A 260 -2.95 -0.23 -21.36
CA ARG A 260 -3.28 1.13 -21.79
C ARG A 260 -2.81 2.18 -20.78
N ALA A 261 -2.91 1.87 -19.48
CA ALA A 261 -2.37 2.73 -18.42
C ALA A 261 -0.86 2.95 -18.58
N VAL A 262 -0.09 1.87 -18.84
CA VAL A 262 1.35 1.95 -19.11
C VAL A 262 1.64 2.87 -20.29
N ASP A 263 0.98 2.68 -21.45
CA ASP A 263 1.16 3.52 -22.64
C ASP A 263 0.91 5.01 -22.35
N LEU A 264 -0.08 5.31 -21.53
CA LEU A 264 -0.44 6.69 -21.18
C LEU A 264 0.53 7.32 -20.19
N TYR A 265 1.00 6.56 -19.19
CA TYR A 265 2.05 7.02 -18.28
C TYR A 265 3.36 7.28 -19.02
N GLU A 266 3.75 6.41 -19.96
CA GLU A 266 4.94 6.61 -20.80
C GLU A 266 4.82 7.87 -21.66
N LYS A 267 3.65 8.11 -22.28
CA LYS A 267 3.39 9.35 -23.03
C LYS A 267 3.44 10.59 -22.13
N ALA A 268 2.86 10.50 -20.92
CA ALA A 268 2.91 11.60 -19.96
C ALA A 268 4.35 11.94 -19.58
N LEU A 269 5.17 10.93 -19.28
CA LEU A 269 6.58 11.08 -18.93
C LEU A 269 7.45 11.53 -20.12
N ALA A 270 7.10 11.16 -21.34
CA ALA A 270 7.77 11.67 -22.53
C ALA A 270 7.57 13.18 -22.72
N LEU A 271 6.40 13.71 -22.34
CA LEU A 271 6.11 15.14 -22.37
C LEU A 271 6.68 15.87 -21.14
N LYS A 272 6.66 15.26 -19.97
CA LYS A 272 7.12 15.84 -18.71
C LYS A 272 7.84 14.77 -17.86
N PRO A 273 9.16 14.56 -18.06
CA PRO A 273 9.91 13.48 -17.39
C PRO A 273 9.90 13.56 -15.86
N ALA A 274 9.81 14.76 -15.29
CA ALA A 274 9.80 15.00 -13.85
C ALA A 274 8.37 15.14 -13.27
N GLN A 275 7.36 14.56 -13.92
CA GLN A 275 6.00 14.58 -13.38
C GLN A 275 5.91 13.68 -12.13
N GLU A 276 5.63 14.33 -11.00
CA GLU A 276 5.58 13.69 -9.69
C GLU A 276 4.56 12.52 -9.65
N GLY A 277 4.96 11.40 -9.08
CA GLY A 277 4.11 10.24 -8.84
C GLY A 277 3.78 9.39 -10.08
N VAL A 278 4.10 9.83 -11.30
CA VAL A 278 3.73 9.09 -12.52
C VAL A 278 4.67 7.91 -12.75
N ARG A 279 5.97 8.05 -12.42
CA ARG A 279 6.92 6.94 -12.50
C ARG A 279 6.56 5.81 -11.54
N GLU A 280 6.11 6.13 -10.34
CA GLU A 280 5.62 5.16 -9.34
C GLU A 280 4.40 4.40 -9.84
N LYS A 281 3.44 5.12 -10.46
CA LYS A 281 2.24 4.51 -11.05
C LYS A 281 2.58 3.60 -12.23
N LEU A 282 3.52 4.03 -13.08
CA LEU A 282 4.05 3.22 -14.17
C LEU A 282 4.71 1.94 -13.64
N ALA A 283 5.57 2.06 -12.64
CA ALA A 283 6.21 0.92 -12.01
C ALA A 283 5.19 -0.07 -11.43
N GLN A 284 4.18 0.44 -10.72
CA GLN A 284 3.10 -0.37 -10.17
C GLN A 284 2.31 -1.11 -11.25
N ALA A 285 1.96 -0.44 -12.35
CA ALA A 285 1.24 -1.04 -13.47
C ALA A 285 2.08 -2.12 -14.16
N LEU A 286 3.39 -1.90 -14.32
CA LEU A 286 4.34 -2.87 -14.86
C LEU A 286 4.46 -4.12 -13.97
N VAL A 287 4.51 -3.96 -12.64
CA VAL A 287 4.50 -5.09 -11.68
C VAL A 287 3.24 -5.93 -11.85
N GLN A 288 2.08 -5.28 -11.93
CA GLN A 288 0.79 -5.99 -12.11
C GLN A 288 0.70 -6.72 -13.46
N LEU A 289 1.40 -6.26 -14.49
CA LEU A 289 1.52 -6.93 -15.79
C LEU A 289 2.59 -8.03 -15.80
N GLY A 290 3.35 -8.21 -14.73
CA GLY A 290 4.46 -9.16 -14.66
C GLY A 290 5.74 -8.68 -15.36
N HIS A 291 5.82 -7.42 -15.79
CA HIS A 291 7.02 -6.82 -16.40
C HIS A 291 8.02 -6.38 -15.32
N ASN A 292 8.41 -7.34 -14.47
CA ASN A 292 9.20 -7.09 -13.25
C ASN A 292 10.58 -6.48 -13.53
N ASP A 293 11.21 -6.79 -14.67
CA ASP A 293 12.53 -6.23 -15.00
C ASP A 293 12.46 -4.72 -15.25
N ARG A 294 11.51 -4.30 -16.08
CA ARG A 294 11.30 -2.88 -16.36
C ARG A 294 10.87 -2.10 -15.11
N ALA A 295 10.00 -2.71 -14.31
CA ALA A 295 9.55 -2.12 -13.05
C ALA A 295 10.74 -1.92 -12.08
N ALA A 296 11.60 -2.93 -11.91
CA ALA A 296 12.75 -2.84 -11.01
C ALA A 296 13.74 -1.75 -11.46
N GLU A 297 14.04 -1.64 -12.76
CA GLU A 297 14.93 -0.59 -13.26
C GLU A 297 14.35 0.82 -13.02
N LEU A 298 13.05 1.00 -13.22
CA LEU A 298 12.38 2.27 -12.96
C LEU A 298 12.37 2.61 -11.46
N LEU A 299 12.09 1.62 -10.61
CA LEU A 299 12.09 1.80 -9.16
C LEU A 299 13.48 2.11 -8.61
N LYS A 300 14.55 1.49 -9.16
CA LYS A 300 15.94 1.84 -8.81
C LYS A 300 16.27 3.30 -9.15
N GLN A 301 15.79 3.80 -10.28
CA GLN A 301 15.95 5.21 -10.62
C GLN A 301 15.20 6.11 -9.61
N ILE A 302 13.97 5.74 -9.23
CA ILE A 302 13.18 6.46 -8.25
C ILE A 302 13.92 6.56 -6.91
N VAL A 303 14.45 5.44 -6.37
CA VAL A 303 15.17 5.47 -5.09
C VAL A 303 16.53 6.16 -5.18
N ALA A 304 17.17 6.18 -6.35
CA ALA A 304 18.41 6.93 -6.58
C ALA A 304 18.18 8.44 -6.54
N GLU A 305 17.06 8.92 -7.10
CA GLU A 305 16.67 10.33 -7.08
C GLU A 305 16.02 10.75 -5.75
N ASN A 306 15.23 9.85 -5.14
CA ASN A 306 14.52 10.07 -3.88
C ASN A 306 14.72 8.89 -2.92
N PRO A 307 15.82 8.87 -2.15
CA PRO A 307 16.14 7.79 -1.21
C PRO A 307 15.15 7.60 -0.05
N VAL A 308 14.20 8.54 0.12
CA VAL A 308 13.15 8.43 1.16
C VAL A 308 11.81 7.93 0.60
N ASN A 309 11.79 7.41 -0.63
CA ASN A 309 10.58 6.85 -1.25
C ASN A 309 10.30 5.44 -0.73
N LEU A 310 9.54 5.37 0.38
CA LEU A 310 9.15 4.12 1.03
C LEU A 310 8.43 3.16 0.08
N ALA A 311 7.51 3.68 -0.75
CA ALA A 311 6.73 2.85 -1.67
C ALA A 311 7.59 2.16 -2.72
N ALA A 312 8.65 2.82 -3.18
CA ALA A 312 9.58 2.23 -4.14
C ALA A 312 10.37 1.06 -3.55
N TYR A 313 10.85 1.16 -2.31
CA TYR A 313 11.50 0.04 -1.62
C TYR A 313 10.55 -1.13 -1.38
N ASP A 314 9.29 -0.85 -1.01
CA ASP A 314 8.26 -1.88 -0.86
C ASP A 314 7.98 -2.64 -2.17
N GLN A 315 8.00 -1.94 -3.29
CA GLN A 315 7.80 -2.55 -4.60
C GLN A 315 9.05 -3.35 -5.04
N LEU A 316 10.25 -2.81 -4.83
CA LEU A 316 11.51 -3.51 -5.14
C LEU A 316 11.62 -4.81 -4.34
N SER A 317 11.34 -4.76 -3.04
CA SER A 317 11.40 -5.95 -2.19
C SER A 317 10.43 -7.05 -2.67
N LYS A 318 9.20 -6.67 -3.08
CA LYS A 318 8.23 -7.62 -3.66
C LYS A 318 8.73 -8.23 -4.97
N ILE A 319 9.32 -7.44 -5.86
CA ILE A 319 9.89 -7.95 -7.11
C ILE A 319 11.01 -8.94 -6.81
N HIS A 320 11.95 -8.60 -5.90
CA HIS A 320 13.05 -9.47 -5.52
C HIS A 320 12.54 -10.77 -4.84
N LEU A 321 11.48 -10.69 -4.01
CA LEU A 321 10.83 -11.89 -3.44
C LEU A 321 10.24 -12.80 -4.52
N LEU A 322 9.54 -12.24 -5.52
CA LEU A 322 8.98 -13.01 -6.64
C LEU A 322 10.04 -13.71 -7.48
N ARG A 323 11.28 -13.18 -7.51
CA ARG A 323 12.43 -13.76 -8.21
C ARG A 323 13.23 -14.74 -7.36
N GLY A 324 12.89 -14.90 -6.08
CA GLY A 324 13.69 -15.67 -5.14
C GLY A 324 15.01 -15.01 -4.74
N GLU A 325 15.20 -13.73 -5.04
CA GLU A 325 16.38 -12.92 -4.71
C GLU A 325 16.28 -12.39 -3.27
N PHE A 326 16.27 -13.32 -2.28
CA PHE A 326 15.95 -13.01 -0.89
C PHE A 326 16.90 -12.01 -0.24
N ASP A 327 18.20 -12.05 -0.59
CA ASP A 327 19.20 -11.12 -0.06
C ASP A 327 18.88 -9.67 -0.47
N ARG A 328 18.52 -9.47 -1.74
CA ARG A 328 18.14 -8.15 -2.26
C ARG A 328 16.81 -7.68 -1.66
N ALA A 329 15.86 -8.60 -1.56
CA ALA A 329 14.57 -8.28 -0.91
C ALA A 329 14.76 -7.83 0.54
N ALA A 330 15.60 -8.53 1.32
CA ALA A 330 15.94 -8.14 2.69
C ALA A 330 16.65 -6.79 2.77
N ALA A 331 17.54 -6.48 1.81
CA ALA A 331 18.21 -5.18 1.75
C ALA A 331 17.22 -4.04 1.51
N ASP A 332 16.27 -4.19 0.56
CA ASP A 332 15.22 -3.20 0.32
C ASP A 332 14.30 -3.03 1.54
N MET A 333 13.94 -4.13 2.20
CA MET A 333 13.12 -4.10 3.42
C MET A 333 13.83 -3.38 4.58
N ARG A 334 15.15 -3.52 4.71
CA ARG A 334 15.94 -2.75 5.69
C ARG A 334 15.85 -1.25 5.41
N GLN A 335 15.95 -0.83 4.15
CA GLN A 335 15.77 0.58 3.78
C GLN A 335 14.35 1.06 4.08
N ALA A 336 13.33 0.27 3.71
CA ALA A 336 11.94 0.59 4.03
C ALA A 336 11.71 0.74 5.56
N LEU A 337 12.36 -0.10 6.37
CA LEU A 337 12.29 -0.05 7.84
C LEU A 337 12.96 1.19 8.44
N LEU A 338 14.04 1.70 7.83
CA LEU A 338 14.65 2.97 8.26
C LEU A 338 13.67 4.14 8.09
N LEU A 339 12.81 4.07 7.07
CA LEU A 339 11.80 5.11 6.78
C LEU A 339 10.52 4.92 7.61
N ALA A 340 10.15 3.69 7.94
CA ALA A 340 8.95 3.37 8.71
C ALA A 340 9.24 2.36 9.83
N PRO A 341 9.96 2.76 10.91
CA PRO A 341 10.51 1.86 11.92
C PRO A 341 9.48 1.28 12.91
N ILE A 342 8.25 1.76 12.90
CA ILE A 342 7.19 1.39 13.86
C ILE A 342 6.12 0.45 13.27
N ASP A 343 6.33 -0.11 12.08
CA ASP A 343 5.41 -1.09 11.48
C ASP A 343 5.85 -2.53 11.83
N PRO A 344 5.11 -3.24 12.72
CA PRO A 344 5.47 -4.61 13.11
C PRO A 344 5.52 -5.59 11.93
N ARG A 345 4.65 -5.40 10.92
CA ARG A 345 4.59 -6.29 9.74
C ARG A 345 5.87 -6.25 8.93
N ARG A 346 6.49 -5.06 8.79
CA ARG A 346 7.76 -4.91 8.07
C ARG A 346 8.91 -5.62 8.80
N HIS A 347 8.93 -5.56 10.11
CA HIS A 347 9.90 -6.32 10.92
C HIS A 347 9.73 -7.83 10.71
N GLU A 348 8.49 -8.32 10.75
CA GLU A 348 8.20 -9.74 10.50
C GLU A 348 8.63 -10.18 9.10
N GLU A 349 8.27 -9.42 8.06
CA GLU A 349 8.65 -9.70 6.68
C GLU A 349 10.17 -9.71 6.49
N LEU A 350 10.89 -8.76 7.08
CA LEU A 350 12.36 -8.73 7.03
C LEU A 350 12.96 -9.96 7.68
N ILE A 351 12.52 -10.34 8.89
CA ILE A 351 13.04 -11.51 9.60
C ILE A 351 12.82 -12.77 8.76
N ARG A 352 11.59 -13.01 8.29
CA ARG A 352 11.26 -14.18 7.47
C ARG A 352 12.03 -14.21 6.16
N THR A 353 12.24 -13.05 5.52
CA THR A 353 13.01 -12.95 4.28
C THR A 353 14.50 -13.22 4.52
N SER A 354 15.07 -12.68 5.59
CA SER A 354 16.47 -12.95 5.97
C SER A 354 16.69 -14.43 6.29
N LEU A 355 15.74 -15.10 6.97
CA LEU A 355 15.79 -16.56 7.19
C LEU A 355 15.79 -17.34 5.87
N ARG A 356 14.97 -16.95 4.90
CA ARG A 356 14.94 -17.57 3.56
C ARG A 356 16.22 -17.32 2.75
N ALA A 357 16.85 -16.18 2.96
CA ALA A 357 18.13 -15.84 2.35
C ALA A 357 19.31 -16.63 2.95
N GLY A 358 19.11 -17.34 4.08
CA GLY A 358 20.19 -17.94 4.84
C GLY A 358 21.01 -16.93 5.66
N ASP A 359 20.60 -15.67 5.71
CA ASP A 359 21.18 -14.62 6.55
C ASP A 359 20.67 -14.77 8.00
N HIS A 360 21.09 -15.85 8.66
CA HIS A 360 20.64 -16.17 10.03
C HIS A 360 21.06 -15.09 11.04
N ALA A 361 22.22 -14.48 10.85
CA ALA A 361 22.71 -13.41 11.71
C ALA A 361 21.87 -12.14 11.55
N GLY A 362 21.58 -11.74 10.31
CA GLY A 362 20.71 -10.59 10.02
C GLY A 362 19.27 -10.82 10.48
N ALA A 363 18.75 -12.04 10.35
CA ALA A 363 17.44 -12.42 10.86
C ALA A 363 17.35 -12.32 12.38
N LEU A 364 18.39 -12.81 13.09
CA LEU A 364 18.48 -12.74 14.55
C LEU A 364 18.54 -11.29 15.02
N GLN A 365 19.38 -10.46 14.39
CA GLN A 365 19.49 -9.04 14.73
C GLN A 365 18.13 -8.33 14.54
N ALA A 366 17.47 -8.54 13.39
CA ALA A 366 16.15 -7.97 13.12
C ALA A 366 15.08 -8.44 14.12
N ALA A 367 15.14 -9.72 14.55
CA ALA A 367 14.22 -10.26 15.54
C ALA A 367 14.44 -9.65 16.94
N ILE A 368 15.67 -9.42 17.35
CA ILE A 368 16.00 -8.74 18.62
C ILE A 368 15.49 -7.30 18.60
N GLU A 369 15.68 -6.58 17.50
CA GLU A 369 15.20 -5.21 17.35
C GLU A 369 13.66 -5.16 17.38
N ALA A 370 13.00 -6.08 16.68
CA ALA A 370 11.54 -6.18 16.68
C ALA A 370 10.99 -6.50 18.08
N GLU A 371 11.57 -7.47 18.79
CA GLU A 371 11.17 -7.83 20.15
C GLU A 371 11.37 -6.66 21.13
N THR A 372 12.44 -5.89 20.95
CA THR A 372 12.72 -4.71 21.77
C THR A 372 11.70 -3.60 21.55
N LYS A 373 11.34 -3.35 20.30
CA LYS A 373 10.34 -2.32 19.92
C LYS A 373 8.91 -2.74 20.26
N PHE A 374 8.61 -4.04 20.14
CA PHE A 374 7.28 -4.60 20.29
C PHE A 374 7.25 -5.76 21.30
N PRO A 375 7.57 -5.52 22.57
CA PRO A 375 7.77 -6.59 23.58
C PRO A 375 6.51 -7.42 23.88
N TYR A 376 5.34 -6.94 23.47
CA TYR A 376 4.06 -7.63 23.68
C TYR A 376 3.63 -8.50 22.50
N ILE A 377 4.37 -8.47 21.38
CA ILE A 377 4.07 -9.29 20.21
C ILE A 377 4.84 -10.60 20.30
N THR A 378 4.19 -11.63 20.82
CA THR A 378 4.78 -12.97 21.01
C THR A 378 5.42 -13.56 19.75
N GLY A 379 4.86 -13.24 18.56
CA GLY A 379 5.40 -13.67 17.27
C GLY A 379 6.87 -13.33 17.06
N PHE A 380 7.36 -12.20 17.57
CA PHE A 380 8.78 -11.84 17.47
C PHE A 380 9.68 -12.72 18.36
N THR A 381 9.21 -13.13 19.53
CA THR A 381 9.93 -14.10 20.37
C THR A 381 10.03 -15.45 19.68
N VAL A 382 8.96 -15.90 18.98
CA VAL A 382 8.99 -17.12 18.15
C VAL A 382 9.97 -16.99 16.99
N LEU A 383 9.93 -15.90 16.24
CA LEU A 383 10.85 -15.66 15.13
C LEU A 383 12.32 -15.59 15.59
N ARG A 384 12.57 -14.98 16.74
CA ARG A 384 13.90 -14.99 17.36
C ARG A 384 14.35 -16.39 17.71
N ALA A 385 13.47 -17.23 18.26
CA ALA A 385 13.79 -18.62 18.59
C ALA A 385 14.16 -19.42 17.33
N ILE A 386 13.42 -19.23 16.24
CA ILE A 386 13.72 -19.85 14.94
C ILE A 386 15.08 -19.34 14.40
N ALA A 387 15.34 -18.03 14.45
CA ALA A 387 16.59 -17.45 13.99
C ALA A 387 17.80 -17.96 14.79
N LEU A 388 17.67 -18.08 16.12
CA LEU A 388 18.70 -18.67 16.99
C LEU A 388 18.97 -20.13 16.63
N SER A 389 17.92 -20.93 16.40
CA SER A 389 18.05 -22.33 16.01
C SER A 389 18.78 -22.48 14.68
N GLN A 390 18.43 -21.67 13.67
CA GLN A 390 19.11 -21.70 12.37
C GLN A 390 20.53 -21.11 12.40
N ALA A 391 20.82 -20.23 13.34
CA ALA A 391 22.18 -19.74 13.60
C ALA A 391 23.06 -20.74 14.38
N GLY A 392 22.53 -21.89 14.81
CA GLY A 392 23.22 -22.92 15.55
C GLY A 392 23.27 -22.72 17.07
N ASP A 393 22.68 -21.67 17.61
CA ASP A 393 22.57 -21.49 19.08
C ASP A 393 21.28 -22.16 19.59
N HIS A 394 21.33 -23.50 19.59
CA HIS A 394 20.14 -24.30 19.94
C HIS A 394 19.75 -24.17 21.43
N ALA A 395 20.69 -23.89 22.31
CA ALA A 395 20.42 -23.67 23.72
C ALA A 395 19.65 -22.39 23.96
N ALA A 396 20.07 -21.28 23.33
CA ALA A 396 19.35 -20.03 23.39
C ALA A 396 17.98 -20.11 22.66
N ALA A 397 17.91 -20.87 21.55
CA ALA A 397 16.65 -21.14 20.84
C ALA A 397 15.63 -21.81 21.74
N MET A 398 16.02 -22.85 22.47
CA MET A 398 15.12 -23.51 23.44
C MET A 398 14.59 -22.57 24.49
N MET A 399 15.44 -21.74 25.10
CA MET A 399 15.02 -20.75 26.09
C MET A 399 14.03 -19.74 25.48
N ALA A 400 14.25 -19.32 24.23
CA ALA A 400 13.35 -18.41 23.53
C ALA A 400 12.00 -19.08 23.21
N PHE A 401 11.98 -20.35 22.80
CA PHE A 401 10.75 -21.13 22.61
C PHE A 401 9.97 -21.33 23.91
N GLU A 402 10.66 -21.61 25.03
CA GLU A 402 10.01 -21.74 26.34
C GLU A 402 9.33 -20.41 26.77
N ARG A 403 10.04 -19.30 26.58
CA ARG A 403 9.47 -17.97 26.82
C ARG A 403 8.26 -17.70 25.92
N ALA A 404 8.37 -18.00 24.61
CA ALA A 404 7.29 -17.85 23.66
C ALA A 404 6.08 -18.71 24.03
N LEU A 405 6.29 -19.94 24.48
CA LEU A 405 5.24 -20.85 24.94
C LEU A 405 4.45 -20.24 26.09
N VAL A 406 5.13 -19.69 27.11
CA VAL A 406 4.48 -19.03 28.26
C VAL A 406 3.72 -17.77 27.83
N MET A 407 4.31 -16.94 26.98
CA MET A 407 3.67 -15.74 26.48
C MET A 407 2.43 -16.07 25.64
N ALA A 408 2.56 -17.01 24.69
CA ALA A 408 1.47 -17.41 23.80
C ALA A 408 0.31 -18.04 24.58
N ALA A 409 0.58 -18.89 25.56
CA ALA A 409 -0.48 -19.51 26.37
C ALA A 409 -1.37 -18.48 27.08
N ASN A 410 -0.82 -17.31 27.41
CA ASN A 410 -1.53 -16.25 28.12
C ASN A 410 -2.21 -15.21 27.22
N SER A 411 -1.67 -14.98 26.00
CA SER A 411 -2.11 -13.86 25.15
C SER A 411 -2.49 -14.23 23.72
N ASN A 412 -1.84 -15.24 23.13
CA ASN A 412 -2.00 -15.61 21.73
C ASN A 412 -1.92 -17.15 21.55
N PRO A 413 -2.86 -17.94 22.13
CA PRO A 413 -2.78 -19.39 22.09
C PRO A 413 -2.82 -19.98 20.66
N GLU A 414 -3.29 -19.24 19.68
CA GLU A 414 -3.26 -19.60 18.26
C GLU A 414 -1.84 -19.73 17.66
N LEU A 415 -0.84 -19.14 18.29
CA LEU A 415 0.57 -19.29 17.90
C LEU A 415 1.16 -20.66 18.31
N LEU A 416 0.48 -21.38 19.21
CA LEU A 416 0.89 -22.70 19.66
C LEU A 416 0.35 -23.79 18.74
N ASP A 417 0.62 -23.62 17.45
CA ASP A 417 0.21 -24.54 16.39
C ASP A 417 1.22 -25.67 16.15
N ALA A 418 0.94 -26.49 15.14
CA ALA A 418 1.81 -27.62 14.78
C ALA A 418 3.21 -27.17 14.33
N GLU A 419 3.34 -26.03 13.67
CA GLU A 419 4.61 -25.50 13.17
C GLU A 419 5.49 -24.99 14.33
N PHE A 420 4.87 -24.33 15.33
CA PHE A 420 5.55 -23.94 16.55
C PHE A 420 6.20 -25.16 17.24
N PHE A 421 5.42 -26.23 17.45
CA PHE A 421 5.91 -27.43 18.13
C PHE A 421 6.89 -28.23 17.29
N LEU A 422 6.79 -28.20 15.97
CA LEU A 422 7.79 -28.78 15.06
C LEU A 422 9.14 -28.05 15.20
N SER A 423 9.12 -26.72 15.11
CA SER A 423 10.32 -25.89 15.19
C SER A 423 10.98 -25.99 16.56
N TYR A 424 10.19 -25.99 17.63
CA TYR A 424 10.70 -26.17 18.99
C TYR A 424 11.26 -27.58 19.20
N GLY A 425 10.58 -28.61 18.66
CA GLY A 425 11.06 -29.99 18.70
C GLY A 425 12.41 -30.17 18.00
N GLY A 426 12.58 -29.53 16.83
CA GLY A 426 13.85 -29.52 16.11
C GLY A 426 14.97 -28.84 16.90
N ALA A 427 14.71 -27.67 17.49
CA ALA A 427 15.67 -26.98 18.35
C ALA A 427 16.08 -27.82 19.57
N ALA A 428 15.11 -28.53 20.17
CA ALA A 428 15.36 -29.42 21.32
C ALA A 428 16.22 -30.64 20.93
N GLU A 429 15.98 -31.22 19.77
CA GLU A 429 16.80 -32.32 19.23
C GLU A 429 18.23 -31.88 18.98
N GLN A 430 18.43 -30.77 18.28
CA GLN A 430 19.74 -30.20 17.98
C GLN A 430 20.52 -29.79 19.27
N ALA A 431 19.80 -29.43 20.33
CA ALA A 431 20.35 -29.16 21.65
C ALA A 431 20.65 -30.46 22.45
N GLY A 432 20.36 -31.65 21.90
CA GLY A 432 20.55 -32.94 22.56
C GLY A 432 19.48 -33.35 23.56
N HIS A 433 18.35 -32.60 23.61
CA HIS A 433 17.20 -32.87 24.51
C HIS A 433 16.18 -33.79 23.85
N TYR A 434 16.55 -35.00 23.48
CA TYR A 434 15.77 -35.93 22.64
C TYR A 434 14.42 -36.33 23.22
N VAL A 435 14.30 -36.49 24.55
CA VAL A 435 13.00 -36.80 25.18
C VAL A 435 12.03 -35.64 24.99
N LYS A 436 12.48 -34.43 25.24
CA LYS A 436 11.68 -33.20 25.01
C LYS A 436 11.30 -33.02 23.56
N ALA A 437 12.28 -33.27 22.65
CA ALA A 437 12.04 -33.22 21.20
C ALA A 437 10.92 -34.17 20.79
N ALA A 438 10.96 -35.41 21.25
CA ALA A 438 9.91 -36.41 20.95
C ALA A 438 8.54 -35.99 21.47
N GLU A 439 8.44 -35.42 22.68
CA GLU A 439 7.18 -34.90 23.23
C GLU A 439 6.60 -33.76 22.36
N LEU A 440 7.46 -32.81 21.96
CA LEU A 440 7.08 -31.66 21.16
C LEU A 440 6.66 -32.07 19.73
N LEU A 441 7.40 -32.98 19.10
CA LEU A 441 7.08 -33.51 17.77
C LEU A 441 5.76 -34.31 17.79
N LYS A 442 5.53 -35.12 18.80
CA LYS A 442 4.23 -35.80 19.01
C LYS A 442 3.08 -34.79 19.14
N LYS A 443 3.30 -33.68 19.85
CA LYS A 443 2.32 -32.62 19.98
C LYS A 443 2.05 -31.94 18.64
N SER A 444 3.09 -31.66 17.85
CA SER A 444 2.95 -31.14 16.47
C SER A 444 2.07 -32.06 15.61
N ILE A 445 2.34 -33.38 15.64
CA ILE A 445 1.57 -34.39 14.91
C ILE A 445 0.10 -34.40 15.33
N ALA A 446 -0.15 -34.34 16.64
CA ALA A 446 -1.50 -34.36 17.20
C ALA A 446 -2.34 -33.14 16.81
N LEU A 447 -1.71 -31.94 16.71
CA LEU A 447 -2.39 -30.70 16.36
C LEU A 447 -2.81 -30.62 14.87
N ALA A 448 -2.03 -31.23 13.96
CA ALA A 448 -2.34 -31.19 12.53
C ALA A 448 -2.07 -32.55 11.85
N PRO A 449 -2.84 -33.62 12.15
CA PRO A 449 -2.55 -34.97 11.66
C PRO A 449 -2.52 -35.10 10.14
N ALA A 450 -3.33 -34.31 9.42
CA ALA A 450 -3.39 -34.32 7.95
C ALA A 450 -2.23 -33.57 7.28
N ARG A 451 -1.45 -32.78 8.03
CA ARG A 451 -0.30 -32.00 7.58
C ARG A 451 0.97 -32.31 8.35
N SER A 452 1.01 -33.46 9.01
CA SER A 452 2.09 -33.86 9.91
C SER A 452 3.23 -34.63 9.23
N ALA A 453 3.30 -34.68 7.90
CA ALA A 453 4.32 -35.46 7.18
C ALA A 453 5.75 -35.14 7.65
N GLN A 454 6.10 -33.87 7.72
CA GLN A 454 7.43 -33.43 8.16
C GLN A 454 7.70 -33.81 9.62
N ALA A 455 6.75 -33.58 10.54
CA ALA A 455 6.91 -33.92 11.94
C ALA A 455 7.00 -35.43 12.17
N CYS A 456 6.21 -36.24 11.42
CA CYS A 456 6.29 -37.69 11.45
C CYS A 456 7.66 -38.17 10.97
N ASN A 457 8.15 -37.67 9.84
CA ASN A 457 9.47 -38.04 9.33
C ASN A 457 10.57 -37.62 10.30
N TYR A 458 10.50 -36.39 10.82
CA TYR A 458 11.52 -35.89 11.76
C TYR A 458 11.62 -36.77 13.01
N LEU A 459 10.51 -37.08 13.66
CA LEU A 459 10.50 -37.93 14.85
C LEU A 459 10.93 -39.34 14.53
N GLY A 460 10.47 -39.91 13.41
CA GLY A 460 10.85 -41.26 12.98
C GLY A 460 12.34 -41.37 12.67
N TYR A 461 12.90 -40.40 11.93
CA TYR A 461 14.31 -40.35 11.59
C TYR A 461 15.19 -40.19 12.86
N MET A 462 14.84 -39.23 13.76
CA MET A 462 15.53 -39.03 15.03
C MET A 462 15.64 -40.34 15.85
N TRP A 463 14.56 -41.10 15.95
CA TRP A 463 14.55 -42.38 16.63
C TRP A 463 15.36 -43.44 15.88
N ALA A 464 15.25 -43.50 14.56
CA ALA A 464 16.02 -44.43 13.75
C ALA A 464 17.53 -44.20 13.91
N ASP A 465 17.96 -42.94 13.78
CA ASP A 465 19.36 -42.60 13.90
C ASP A 465 19.95 -42.99 15.28
N ARG A 466 19.17 -42.81 16.33
CA ARG A 466 19.52 -43.22 17.69
C ARG A 466 19.34 -44.71 17.96
N GLY A 467 18.69 -45.48 17.09
CA GLY A 467 18.38 -46.89 17.32
C GLY A 467 17.30 -47.12 18.37
N GLU A 468 16.47 -46.10 18.62
CA GLU A 468 15.41 -46.12 19.62
C GLU A 468 14.03 -46.28 18.93
N ASN A 469 13.06 -46.91 19.60
CA ASN A 469 11.66 -46.98 19.12
C ASN A 469 11.50 -47.33 17.63
N LEU A 470 12.34 -48.20 17.07
CA LEU A 470 12.40 -48.52 15.65
C LEU A 470 11.05 -48.94 15.03
N PRO A 471 10.17 -49.72 15.75
CA PRO A 471 8.84 -50.05 15.20
C PRO A 471 7.92 -48.81 15.03
N GLU A 472 7.92 -47.90 16.00
CA GLU A 472 7.15 -46.65 15.91
C GLU A 472 7.78 -45.70 14.90
N ALA A 473 9.10 -45.66 14.77
CA ALA A 473 9.81 -44.88 13.74
C ALA A 473 9.37 -45.28 12.33
N GLU A 474 9.30 -46.60 12.06
CA GLU A 474 8.78 -47.11 10.77
C GLU A 474 7.33 -46.65 10.52
N GLN A 475 6.46 -46.76 11.51
CA GLN A 475 5.05 -46.34 11.38
C GLN A 475 4.95 -44.84 11.06
N LEU A 476 5.72 -44.01 11.74
CA LEU A 476 5.70 -42.55 11.53
C LEU A 476 6.20 -42.18 10.13
N ILE A 477 7.30 -42.78 9.66
CA ILE A 477 7.85 -42.48 8.34
C ILE A 477 6.93 -43.02 7.23
N ARG A 478 6.30 -44.18 7.40
CA ARG A 478 5.25 -44.65 6.49
C ARG A 478 4.08 -43.67 6.47
N ARG A 479 3.68 -43.13 7.61
CA ARG A 479 2.65 -42.10 7.68
C ARG A 479 3.06 -40.82 6.94
N ALA A 480 4.32 -40.41 7.02
CA ALA A 480 4.86 -39.29 6.26
C ALA A 480 4.74 -39.53 4.73
N LEU A 481 5.10 -40.76 4.28
CA LEU A 481 4.98 -41.16 2.88
C LEU A 481 3.53 -41.31 2.40
N GLU A 482 2.58 -41.70 3.26
CA GLU A 482 1.14 -41.65 2.91
C GLU A 482 0.64 -40.23 2.65
N LEU A 483 1.14 -39.26 3.41
CA LEU A 483 0.79 -37.84 3.30
C LEU A 483 1.49 -37.16 2.11
N ASP A 484 2.72 -37.55 1.81
CA ASP A 484 3.53 -37.03 0.71
C ASP A 484 4.32 -38.18 0.01
N PRO A 485 3.68 -38.95 -0.89
CA PRO A 485 4.27 -40.13 -1.52
C PRO A 485 5.45 -39.85 -2.45
N ALA A 486 5.57 -38.61 -2.93
CA ALA A 486 6.62 -38.22 -3.88
C ALA A 486 7.92 -37.79 -3.18
N ASN A 487 7.94 -37.67 -1.86
CA ASN A 487 9.08 -37.17 -1.11
C ASN A 487 10.20 -38.22 -0.99
N SER A 488 11.27 -38.01 -1.73
CA SER A 488 12.45 -38.90 -1.75
C SER A 488 13.19 -38.92 -0.39
N GLY A 489 13.20 -37.79 0.35
CA GLY A 489 13.81 -37.74 1.67
C GLY A 489 13.07 -38.61 2.70
N TYR A 490 11.76 -38.73 2.59
CA TYR A 490 11.00 -39.65 3.45
C TYR A 490 11.25 -41.11 3.09
N ARG A 491 11.54 -41.44 1.81
CA ARG A 491 11.96 -42.77 1.38
C ARG A 491 13.34 -43.12 1.91
N ASP A 492 14.28 -42.19 1.85
CA ASP A 492 15.59 -42.34 2.47
C ASP A 492 15.46 -42.64 3.96
N SER A 493 14.68 -41.87 4.69
CA SER A 493 14.41 -42.10 6.11
C SER A 493 13.81 -43.48 6.37
N LEU A 494 12.90 -43.99 5.50
CA LEU A 494 12.35 -45.34 5.61
C LEU A 494 13.44 -46.40 5.38
N GLY A 495 14.28 -46.23 4.38
CA GLY A 495 15.42 -47.09 4.12
C GLY A 495 16.39 -47.12 5.31
N TRP A 496 16.65 -45.95 5.92
CA TRP A 496 17.49 -45.87 7.13
C TRP A 496 16.89 -46.64 8.32
N VAL A 497 15.56 -46.53 8.55
CA VAL A 497 14.87 -47.32 9.59
C VAL A 497 15.07 -48.82 9.34
N PHE A 498 14.87 -49.31 8.10
CA PHE A 498 15.10 -50.71 7.78
C PHE A 498 16.56 -51.13 8.00
N TYR A 499 17.52 -50.30 7.63
CA TYR A 499 18.92 -50.54 7.93
C TYR A 499 19.17 -50.74 9.44
N ARG A 500 18.62 -49.83 10.27
CA ARG A 500 18.73 -49.89 11.72
C ARG A 500 18.03 -51.11 12.34
N GLN A 501 17.00 -51.61 11.67
CA GLN A 501 16.30 -52.86 12.03
C GLN A 501 17.03 -54.13 11.54
N GLY A 502 18.11 -54.02 10.75
CA GLY A 502 18.82 -55.13 10.14
C GLY A 502 18.15 -55.74 8.90
N ARG A 503 17.13 -55.05 8.35
CA ARG A 503 16.37 -55.44 7.14
C ARG A 503 17.01 -54.87 5.88
N TYR A 504 18.25 -55.33 5.59
CA TYR A 504 19.13 -54.69 4.61
C TYR A 504 18.62 -54.71 3.18
N ASP A 505 17.92 -55.80 2.73
CA ASP A 505 17.37 -55.88 1.37
C ASP A 505 16.23 -54.86 1.18
N GLU A 506 15.36 -54.70 2.18
CA GLU A 506 14.31 -53.69 2.17
C GLU A 506 14.87 -52.26 2.24
N ALA A 507 15.90 -52.08 3.06
CA ALA A 507 16.63 -50.80 3.14
C ALA A 507 17.18 -50.40 1.77
N LEU A 508 17.89 -51.35 1.09
CA LEU A 508 18.47 -51.08 -0.22
C LEU A 508 17.40 -50.73 -1.25
N THR A 509 16.25 -51.40 -1.22
CA THR A 509 15.13 -51.12 -2.13
C THR A 509 14.61 -49.70 -2.00
N GLU A 510 14.35 -49.22 -0.79
CA GLU A 510 13.82 -47.88 -0.58
C GLU A 510 14.89 -46.80 -0.81
N LEU A 511 16.14 -47.01 -0.44
CA LEU A 511 17.23 -46.07 -0.68
C LEU A 511 17.56 -45.89 -2.16
N LEU A 512 17.58 -46.98 -2.95
CA LEU A 512 17.76 -46.87 -4.41
C LEU A 512 16.61 -46.07 -5.05
N ARG A 513 15.35 -46.37 -4.67
CA ARG A 513 14.20 -45.62 -5.13
C ARG A 513 14.28 -44.11 -4.72
N ALA A 514 14.75 -43.79 -3.53
CA ALA A 514 15.00 -42.43 -3.09
C ALA A 514 15.99 -41.73 -4.01
N SER A 515 17.16 -42.38 -4.24
CA SER A 515 18.21 -41.84 -5.12
C SER A 515 17.76 -41.66 -6.58
N GLU A 516 16.90 -42.56 -7.12
CA GLU A 516 16.37 -42.47 -8.49
C GLU A 516 15.37 -41.34 -8.68
N THR A 517 14.62 -40.99 -7.62
CA THR A 517 13.54 -39.98 -7.68
C THR A 517 13.98 -38.60 -7.24
N MET A 518 15.18 -38.43 -6.70
CA MET A 518 15.76 -37.12 -6.35
C MET A 518 16.12 -36.32 -7.61
N PRO A 519 15.82 -35.01 -7.65
CA PRO A 519 16.22 -34.14 -8.75
C PRO A 519 17.74 -34.05 -8.93
N GLU A 520 18.47 -34.07 -7.83
CA GLU A 520 19.93 -34.04 -7.77
C GLU A 520 20.42 -35.11 -6.78
N PRO A 521 21.59 -35.72 -7.02
CA PRO A 521 22.16 -36.70 -6.11
C PRO A 521 22.48 -36.10 -4.74
N ASP A 522 22.07 -36.77 -3.68
CA ASP A 522 22.32 -36.36 -2.29
C ASP A 522 23.46 -37.23 -1.66
N PRO A 523 24.50 -36.61 -1.12
CA PRO A 523 25.63 -37.37 -0.52
C PRO A 523 25.20 -38.23 0.67
N ILE A 524 24.17 -37.84 1.44
CA ILE A 524 23.69 -38.63 2.59
C ILE A 524 23.01 -39.91 2.11
N VAL A 525 22.14 -39.81 1.09
CA VAL A 525 21.46 -40.99 0.52
C VAL A 525 22.48 -41.97 -0.08
N LEU A 526 23.48 -41.44 -0.78
CA LEU A 526 24.57 -42.28 -1.33
C LEU A 526 25.40 -42.94 -0.24
N ASP A 527 25.67 -42.25 0.88
CA ASP A 527 26.34 -42.82 2.03
C ASP A 527 25.51 -43.95 2.67
N HIS A 528 24.20 -43.72 2.88
CA HIS A 528 23.28 -44.74 3.38
C HIS A 528 23.23 -45.98 2.47
N ILE A 529 23.21 -45.84 1.14
CA ILE A 529 23.28 -46.97 0.19
C ILE A 529 24.57 -47.71 0.34
N GLY A 530 25.69 -46.99 0.48
CA GLY A 530 27.01 -47.59 0.72
C GLY A 530 27.05 -48.41 2.02
N ASP A 531 26.46 -47.89 3.10
CA ASP A 531 26.36 -48.57 4.39
C ASP A 531 25.57 -49.88 4.29
N VAL A 532 24.45 -49.85 3.55
CA VAL A 532 23.63 -51.06 3.33
C VAL A 532 24.40 -52.10 2.52
N TYR A 533 25.09 -51.70 1.43
CA TYR A 533 25.93 -52.65 0.65
C TYR A 533 27.06 -53.23 1.50
N GLY A 534 27.68 -52.43 2.37
CA GLY A 534 28.69 -52.92 3.32
C GLY A 534 28.12 -53.99 4.24
N LYS A 535 26.92 -53.81 4.80
CA LYS A 535 26.23 -54.82 5.63
C LYS A 535 25.84 -56.08 4.87
N LEU A 536 25.52 -55.96 3.58
CA LEU A 536 25.23 -57.11 2.69
C LEU A 536 26.51 -57.83 2.21
N GLY A 537 27.70 -57.40 2.58
CA GLY A 537 28.97 -57.98 2.16
C GLY A 537 29.38 -57.65 0.71
N LYS A 538 28.65 -56.71 0.04
CA LYS A 538 28.91 -56.26 -1.33
C LYS A 538 29.93 -55.10 -1.31
N THR A 539 31.16 -55.39 -0.93
CA THR A 539 32.20 -54.37 -0.67
C THR A 539 32.49 -53.47 -1.88
N ALA A 540 32.47 -54.03 -3.10
CA ALA A 540 32.72 -53.23 -4.30
C ALA A 540 31.64 -52.16 -4.53
N ASP A 541 30.37 -52.52 -4.32
CA ASP A 541 29.24 -51.61 -4.43
C ASP A 541 29.27 -50.57 -3.30
N ALA A 542 29.60 -50.97 -2.08
CA ALA A 542 29.74 -50.06 -0.95
C ALA A 542 30.79 -48.98 -1.23
N VAL A 543 32.01 -49.38 -1.66
CA VAL A 543 33.07 -48.43 -2.04
C VAL A 543 32.65 -47.51 -3.18
N LEU A 544 31.92 -48.02 -4.16
CA LEU A 544 31.42 -47.21 -5.26
C LEU A 544 30.47 -46.09 -4.76
N TYR A 545 29.51 -46.42 -3.89
CA TYR A 545 28.54 -45.45 -3.41
C TYR A 545 29.15 -44.47 -2.40
N TRP A 546 30.02 -44.89 -1.49
CA TRP A 546 30.76 -43.98 -0.62
C TRP A 546 31.70 -43.05 -1.42
N SER A 547 32.34 -43.54 -2.50
CA SER A 547 33.16 -42.69 -3.36
C SER A 547 32.32 -41.62 -4.08
N LYS A 548 31.11 -41.95 -4.54
CA LYS A 548 30.18 -40.97 -5.11
C LYS A 548 29.71 -39.95 -4.07
N ALA A 549 29.42 -40.38 -2.85
CA ALA A 549 29.05 -39.51 -1.74
C ALA A 549 30.20 -38.54 -1.41
N LEU A 550 31.45 -39.03 -1.32
CA LEU A 550 32.61 -38.19 -1.03
C LEU A 550 32.94 -37.21 -2.16
N GLN A 551 32.61 -37.54 -3.43
CA GLN A 551 32.74 -36.58 -4.55
C GLN A 551 31.82 -35.37 -4.39
N LEU A 552 30.64 -35.56 -3.81
CA LEU A 552 29.66 -34.50 -3.54
C LEU A 552 29.95 -33.74 -2.26
N ASP A 553 30.48 -34.44 -1.23
CA ASP A 553 30.90 -33.84 0.03
C ASP A 553 32.38 -34.23 0.37
N PRO A 554 33.36 -33.56 -0.26
CA PRO A 554 34.78 -33.91 -0.11
C PRO A 554 35.36 -33.74 1.29
N LYS A 555 34.65 -33.08 2.19
CA LYS A 555 35.09 -32.81 3.57
C LYS A 555 34.53 -33.82 4.59
N ASN A 556 33.72 -34.77 4.16
CA ASN A 556 33.09 -35.73 5.05
C ASN A 556 34.09 -36.80 5.54
N GLN A 557 34.60 -36.60 6.76
CA GLN A 557 35.59 -37.50 7.38
C GLN A 557 35.03 -38.91 7.61
N SER A 558 33.72 -39.01 7.97
CA SER A 558 33.11 -40.32 8.22
C SER A 558 33.10 -41.20 6.96
N ILE A 559 32.80 -40.61 5.79
CA ILE A 559 32.83 -41.35 4.52
C ILE A 559 34.28 -41.70 4.15
N THR A 560 35.24 -40.83 4.41
CA THR A 560 36.66 -41.11 4.20
C THR A 560 37.13 -42.31 5.05
N ASP A 561 36.80 -42.33 6.34
CA ASP A 561 37.14 -43.40 7.25
C ASP A 561 36.51 -44.75 6.83
N LYS A 562 35.27 -44.73 6.29
CA LYS A 562 34.61 -45.93 5.73
C LYS A 562 35.38 -46.48 4.52
N LEU A 563 35.78 -45.60 3.60
CA LEU A 563 36.57 -45.99 2.43
C LEU A 563 37.92 -46.56 2.79
N ASP A 564 38.64 -45.91 3.71
CA ASP A 564 39.94 -46.36 4.19
C ASP A 564 39.85 -47.74 4.86
N SER A 565 38.80 -47.98 5.63
CA SER A 565 38.56 -49.27 6.31
C SER A 565 38.23 -50.42 5.35
N HIS A 566 37.76 -50.11 4.14
CA HIS A 566 37.39 -51.08 3.11
C HIS A 566 38.35 -51.08 1.91
N ALA A 567 39.39 -50.22 1.91
CA ALA A 567 40.48 -50.30 0.94
C ALA A 567 41.21 -51.64 1.15
N ALA A 568 41.24 -52.49 0.11
CA ALA A 568 42.00 -53.73 0.18
C ALA A 568 43.48 -53.42 0.56
N PRO A 569 44.10 -54.18 1.44
CA PRO A 569 45.53 -53.97 1.73
C PRO A 569 46.27 -54.06 0.40
N VAL A 570 47.03 -53.03 0.06
CA VAL A 570 47.93 -53.04 -1.11
C VAL A 570 48.85 -54.21 -0.89
N ALA A 571 48.66 -55.28 -1.66
CA ALA A 571 49.56 -56.47 -1.62
C ALA A 571 50.97 -55.98 -1.90
N SER A 572 51.81 -55.96 -0.88
CA SER A 572 53.22 -55.73 -1.05
C SER A 572 53.76 -56.84 -1.97
N GLN A 573 54.07 -56.45 -3.21
CA GLN A 573 54.84 -57.38 -4.09
C GLN A 573 56.10 -57.75 -3.37
N PRO A 574 56.39 -59.07 -3.21
CA PRO A 574 57.72 -59.48 -2.70
C PRO A 574 58.78 -59.12 -3.73
N ASP A 575 59.78 -58.40 -3.29
CA ASP A 575 60.99 -58.13 -4.06
C ASP A 575 61.51 -59.46 -4.60
N ARG A 576 61.52 -59.59 -5.93
CA ARG A 576 62.33 -60.66 -6.59
C ARG A 576 63.75 -60.11 -6.78
N ASN A 577 64.65 -60.62 -5.93
CA ASN A 577 66.07 -60.66 -6.22
C ASN A 577 66.37 -61.58 -7.40
#